data_ba660919bef73edeb5d1bac49d23cdd6
#
_entry.id   ba660919bef73edeb5d1bac49d23cdd6
#
_cell.length_a   1.000
_cell.length_b   1.000
_cell.length_c   1.000
_cell.angle_alpha   90.00
_cell.angle_beta   90.00
_cell.angle_gamma   90.00
#
_symmetry.space_group_name_H-M   'P 1'
#
loop_
_entity.id
_entity.type
_entity.pdbx_description
1 polymer ?
#
loop_
_entity_poly.entity_id
_entity_poly.type
_entity_poly.pdbx_seq_one_letter_code
_entity_poly.pdbx_strand_id
1 'polypeptide(L)'
;MQIHAVPAFRDNYIWVMSDGRRAAAVDPGDAAPLESFLADQGLELCAILATHHHPDHIGGVPALVKHWRCPVFGPAHDGVQGLDRELAEGDRIEVPELALAFSALDIPAHTAGHIAFVNPEIAFVGDTLFAVGCGRVFEGTPAQMLDSLTKLAALPEATQV
;
A
#
# COMPACT_ATOMS: atom_id res chain seq x y z
N MET A 1 12.35 -11.95 -5.05
CA MET A 1 11.19 -11.06 -5.25
C MET A 1 11.63 -9.83 -6.00
N GLN A 2 10.80 -9.32 -6.89
CA GLN A 2 11.03 -8.06 -7.61
C GLN A 2 9.98 -7.04 -7.18
N ILE A 3 10.39 -5.76 -7.12
CA ILE A 3 9.49 -4.64 -6.82
C ILE A 3 9.52 -3.70 -8.01
N HIS A 4 8.33 -3.33 -8.48
CA HIS A 4 8.16 -2.47 -9.64
C HIS A 4 7.35 -1.23 -9.25
N ALA A 5 7.76 -0.06 -9.73
CA ALA A 5 7.00 1.18 -9.65
C ALA A 5 6.23 1.36 -10.97
N VAL A 6 4.94 1.10 -10.96
CA VAL A 6 4.07 1.28 -12.12
C VAL A 6 3.48 2.69 -12.07
N PRO A 7 3.82 3.59 -13.01
CA PRO A 7 3.29 4.95 -13.01
C PRO A 7 1.77 4.97 -13.17
N ALA A 8 1.10 5.77 -12.37
CA ALA A 8 -0.33 6.04 -12.45
C ALA A 8 -0.58 7.55 -12.32
N PHE A 9 -1.62 8.05 -12.97
CA PHE A 9 -1.94 9.49 -13.03
C PHE A 9 -0.76 10.35 -13.51
N ARG A 10 -0.42 11.42 -12.76
CA ARG A 10 0.68 12.33 -13.07
C ARG A 10 1.93 12.09 -12.23
N ASP A 11 1.73 11.67 -10.98
CA ASP A 11 2.73 11.66 -9.91
C ASP A 11 2.58 10.49 -8.92
N ASN A 12 1.59 9.60 -9.10
CA ASN A 12 1.45 8.41 -8.28
C ASN A 12 2.21 7.21 -8.85
N TYR A 13 2.53 6.27 -7.99
CA TYR A 13 3.02 4.93 -8.34
C TYR A 13 2.16 3.86 -7.68
N ILE A 14 1.82 2.84 -8.46
CA ILE A 14 1.32 1.58 -7.93
C ILE A 14 2.55 0.70 -7.69
N TRP A 15 2.79 0.31 -6.46
CA TRP A 15 3.91 -0.57 -6.16
C TRP A 15 3.48 -2.02 -6.36
N VAL A 16 4.25 -2.76 -7.16
CA VAL A 16 3.94 -4.15 -7.50
C VAL A 16 5.09 -5.05 -7.05
N MET A 17 4.78 -5.97 -6.15
CA MET A 17 5.68 -7.05 -5.73
C MET A 17 5.40 -8.28 -6.57
N SER A 18 6.43 -8.93 -7.14
CA SER A 18 6.23 -10.14 -7.95
C SER A 18 7.33 -11.19 -7.76
N ASP A 19 6.97 -12.45 -8.02
CA ASP A 19 7.88 -13.61 -8.09
C ASP A 19 8.17 -14.05 -9.54
N GLY A 20 7.66 -13.30 -10.53
CA GLY A 20 7.74 -13.63 -11.96
C GLY A 20 6.53 -14.41 -12.48
N ARG A 21 5.58 -14.79 -11.63
CA ARG A 21 4.31 -15.41 -11.99
C ARG A 21 3.13 -14.72 -11.32
N ARG A 22 3.26 -14.41 -10.03
CA ARG A 22 2.22 -13.77 -9.21
C ARG A 22 2.65 -12.40 -8.75
N ALA A 23 1.68 -11.54 -8.48
CA ALA A 23 1.91 -10.19 -8.03
C ALA A 23 0.95 -9.79 -6.91
N ALA A 24 1.42 -8.92 -6.02
CA ALA A 24 0.58 -8.14 -5.12
C ALA A 24 0.78 -6.65 -5.41
N ALA A 25 -0.28 -5.88 -5.39
CA ALA A 25 -0.24 -4.45 -5.66
C ALA A 25 -0.54 -3.63 -4.41
N VAL A 26 0.18 -2.54 -4.23
CA VAL A 26 -0.08 -1.55 -3.18
C VAL A 26 -0.60 -0.27 -3.84
N ASP A 27 -1.70 0.24 -3.30
CA ASP A 27 -2.35 1.48 -3.70
C ASP A 27 -2.67 1.59 -5.21
N PRO A 28 -3.42 0.64 -5.79
CA PRO A 28 -3.80 0.71 -7.19
C PRO A 28 -4.94 1.72 -7.42
N GLY A 29 -4.58 3.01 -7.48
CA GLY A 29 -5.54 4.09 -7.70
C GLY A 29 -6.21 4.06 -9.07
N ASP A 30 -5.55 3.49 -10.08
CA ASP A 30 -6.09 3.25 -11.40
C ASP A 30 -5.83 1.80 -11.83
N ALA A 31 -6.87 1.10 -12.29
CA ALA A 31 -6.74 -0.28 -12.72
C ALA A 31 -6.01 -0.43 -14.06
N ALA A 32 -6.19 0.52 -14.98
CA ALA A 32 -5.70 0.37 -16.36
C ALA A 32 -4.18 0.23 -16.47
N PRO A 33 -3.34 1.08 -15.84
CA PRO A 33 -1.89 0.93 -15.90
C PRO A 33 -1.41 -0.36 -15.24
N LEU A 34 -2.06 -0.80 -14.13
CA LEU A 34 -1.71 -2.06 -13.48
C LEU A 34 -2.07 -3.26 -14.36
N GLU A 35 -3.26 -3.29 -14.95
CA GLU A 35 -3.70 -4.36 -15.85
C GLU A 35 -2.76 -4.50 -17.06
N SER A 36 -2.35 -3.37 -17.66
CA SER A 36 -1.37 -3.37 -18.75
C SER A 36 -0.04 -3.96 -18.32
N PHE A 37 0.47 -3.52 -17.17
CA PHE A 37 1.72 -4.03 -16.62
C PHE A 37 1.66 -5.53 -16.33
N LEU A 38 0.59 -6.00 -15.69
CA LEU A 38 0.41 -7.43 -15.38
C LEU A 38 0.36 -8.27 -16.65
N ALA A 39 -0.36 -7.82 -17.67
CA ALA A 39 -0.46 -8.49 -18.96
C ALA A 39 0.90 -8.57 -19.67
N ASP A 40 1.64 -7.45 -19.72
CA ASP A 40 2.96 -7.37 -20.38
C ASP A 40 4.00 -8.27 -19.70
N GLN A 41 3.89 -8.43 -18.37
CA GLN A 41 4.80 -9.28 -17.58
C GLN A 41 4.31 -10.73 -17.43
N GLY A 42 3.08 -11.03 -17.85
CA GLY A 42 2.47 -12.36 -17.69
C GLY A 42 2.21 -12.72 -16.21
N LEU A 43 1.83 -11.73 -15.39
CA LEU A 43 1.62 -11.87 -13.95
C LEU A 43 0.14 -12.02 -13.60
N GLU A 44 -0.16 -12.80 -12.56
CA GLU A 44 -1.48 -12.95 -11.96
C GLU A 44 -1.54 -12.16 -10.64
N LEU A 45 -2.51 -11.24 -10.50
CA LEU A 45 -2.70 -10.49 -9.25
C LEU A 45 -3.32 -11.38 -8.17
N CYS A 46 -2.64 -11.53 -7.04
CA CYS A 46 -3.06 -12.39 -5.93
C CYS A 46 -3.44 -11.64 -4.64
N ALA A 47 -3.10 -10.35 -4.51
CA ALA A 47 -3.48 -9.54 -3.37
C ALA A 47 -3.41 -8.03 -3.69
N ILE A 48 -4.23 -7.24 -2.99
CA ILE A 48 -4.18 -5.78 -3.01
C ILE A 48 -4.02 -5.28 -1.57
N LEU A 49 -3.13 -4.31 -1.38
CA LEU A 49 -2.86 -3.63 -0.12
C LEU A 49 -3.19 -2.14 -0.29
N ALA A 50 -4.10 -1.62 0.51
CA ALA A 50 -4.46 -0.20 0.51
C ALA A 50 -3.92 0.48 1.77
N THR A 51 -3.15 1.56 1.61
CA THR A 51 -2.60 2.31 2.75
C THR A 51 -3.60 3.27 3.36
N HIS A 52 -4.46 3.89 2.54
CA HIS A 52 -5.47 4.85 2.97
C HIS A 52 -6.59 5.01 1.92
N HIS A 53 -7.61 5.83 2.22
CA HIS A 53 -8.88 5.88 1.46
C HIS A 53 -8.88 6.81 0.24
N HIS A 54 -7.84 7.57 -0.05
CA HIS A 54 -7.88 8.53 -1.15
C HIS A 54 -8.09 7.85 -2.51
N PRO A 55 -8.91 8.44 -3.41
CA PRO A 55 -9.28 7.81 -4.68
C PRO A 55 -8.10 7.46 -5.58
N ASP A 56 -7.03 8.23 -5.54
CA ASP A 56 -5.81 8.00 -6.29
C ASP A 56 -4.94 6.85 -5.75
N HIS A 57 -5.35 6.24 -4.62
CA HIS A 57 -4.76 5.02 -4.05
C HIS A 57 -5.69 3.80 -4.13
N ILE A 58 -7.02 3.99 -4.16
CA ILE A 58 -7.97 2.88 -4.14
C ILE A 58 -8.95 2.85 -5.32
N GLY A 59 -8.93 3.86 -6.20
CA GLY A 59 -9.91 3.98 -7.28
C GLY A 59 -9.96 2.81 -8.25
N GLY A 60 -8.82 2.12 -8.45
CA GLY A 60 -8.74 0.92 -9.29
C GLY A 60 -9.21 -0.37 -8.63
N VAL A 61 -9.29 -0.41 -7.29
CA VAL A 61 -9.58 -1.63 -6.51
C VAL A 61 -10.86 -2.35 -6.96
N PRO A 62 -12.02 -1.68 -7.15
CA PRO A 62 -13.24 -2.38 -7.54
C PRO A 62 -13.15 -3.11 -8.88
N ALA A 63 -12.46 -2.52 -9.86
CA ALA A 63 -12.27 -3.14 -11.17
C ALA A 63 -11.32 -4.34 -11.08
N LEU A 64 -10.22 -4.20 -10.35
CA LEU A 64 -9.23 -5.26 -10.14
C LEU A 64 -9.82 -6.45 -9.39
N VAL A 65 -10.56 -6.23 -8.31
CA VAL A 65 -11.24 -7.31 -7.56
C VAL A 65 -12.26 -8.04 -8.42
N LYS A 66 -13.01 -7.32 -9.24
CA LYS A 66 -13.98 -7.94 -10.18
C LYS A 66 -13.29 -8.89 -11.17
N HIS A 67 -12.10 -8.53 -11.64
CA HIS A 67 -11.33 -9.31 -12.60
C HIS A 67 -10.57 -10.46 -11.91
N TRP A 68 -9.75 -10.13 -10.92
CA TRP A 68 -8.77 -11.06 -10.33
C TRP A 68 -9.31 -11.86 -9.14
N ARG A 69 -10.37 -11.37 -8.48
CA ARG A 69 -10.98 -12.00 -7.28
C ARG A 69 -9.96 -12.25 -6.16
N CYS A 70 -8.99 -11.36 -6.05
CA CYS A 70 -7.97 -11.43 -5.02
C CYS A 70 -8.41 -10.66 -3.75
N PRO A 71 -7.89 -11.02 -2.56
CA PRO A 71 -8.20 -10.34 -1.32
C PRO A 71 -7.64 -8.91 -1.31
N VAL A 72 -8.35 -8.04 -0.58
CA VAL A 72 -7.97 -6.65 -0.32
C VAL A 72 -7.75 -6.45 1.16
N PHE A 73 -6.58 -5.94 1.52
CA PHE A 73 -6.18 -5.60 2.87
C PHE A 73 -6.05 -4.08 3.00
N GLY A 74 -6.49 -3.50 4.11
CA GLY A 74 -6.38 -2.06 4.32
C GLY A 74 -6.75 -1.62 5.74
N PRO A 75 -6.69 -0.31 6.04
CA PRO A 75 -6.87 0.22 7.39
C PRO A 75 -8.30 0.08 7.91
N ALA A 76 -8.44 -0.37 9.17
CA ALA A 76 -9.72 -0.50 9.86
C ALA A 76 -10.39 0.86 10.14
N HIS A 77 -9.60 1.92 10.25
CA HIS A 77 -10.08 3.23 10.73
C HIS A 77 -10.03 4.34 9.67
N ASP A 78 -9.94 3.98 8.39
CA ASP A 78 -9.82 4.95 7.28
C ASP A 78 -11.00 4.94 6.30
N GLY A 79 -12.03 4.16 6.57
CA GLY A 79 -13.26 4.14 5.76
C GLY A 79 -13.11 3.55 4.36
N VAL A 80 -12.05 2.82 4.07
CA VAL A 80 -11.85 2.12 2.79
C VAL A 80 -12.95 1.07 2.61
N GLN A 81 -13.65 1.12 1.49
CA GLN A 81 -14.73 0.18 1.20
C GLN A 81 -14.22 -1.06 0.48
N GLY A 82 -14.86 -2.20 0.74
CA GLY A 82 -14.57 -3.45 0.02
C GLY A 82 -13.31 -4.17 0.45
N LEU A 83 -12.83 -3.91 1.67
CA LEU A 83 -11.76 -4.69 2.28
C LEU A 83 -12.26 -6.09 2.65
N ASP A 84 -11.47 -7.11 2.33
CA ASP A 84 -11.68 -8.47 2.85
C ASP A 84 -11.15 -8.60 4.27
N ARG A 85 -10.14 -7.80 4.61
CA ARG A 85 -9.58 -7.73 5.96
C ARG A 85 -9.16 -6.32 6.31
N GLU A 86 -9.77 -5.80 7.37
CA GLU A 86 -9.41 -4.56 8.03
C GLU A 86 -8.24 -4.78 8.99
N LEU A 87 -7.31 -3.81 9.06
CA LEU A 87 -6.08 -3.89 9.83
C LEU A 87 -5.95 -2.71 10.78
N ALA A 88 -5.53 -3.00 12.00
CA ALA A 88 -5.13 -2.03 13.02
C ALA A 88 -3.64 -2.15 13.34
N GLU A 89 -3.11 -1.24 14.16
CA GLU A 89 -1.72 -1.22 14.64
C GLU A 89 -1.26 -2.61 15.10
N GLY A 90 -0.18 -3.12 14.50
CA GLY A 90 0.44 -4.39 14.86
C GLY A 90 -0.20 -5.63 14.23
N ASP A 91 -1.33 -5.51 13.53
CA ASP A 91 -1.92 -6.64 12.82
C ASP A 91 -0.96 -7.15 11.74
N ARG A 92 -0.94 -8.48 11.59
CA ARG A 92 -0.10 -9.14 10.59
C ARG A 92 -0.95 -9.73 9.48
N ILE A 93 -0.53 -9.47 8.24
CA ILE A 93 -1.05 -10.14 7.05
C ILE A 93 -0.01 -11.03 6.42
N GLU A 94 -0.47 -12.03 5.70
CA GLU A 94 0.34 -12.90 4.87
C GLU A 94 -0.21 -12.87 3.44
N VAL A 95 0.71 -12.88 2.47
CA VAL A 95 0.45 -13.11 1.06
C VAL A 95 1.19 -14.41 0.70
N PRO A 96 0.55 -15.57 0.99
CA PRO A 96 1.22 -16.87 0.91
C PRO A 96 1.77 -17.19 -0.49
N GLU A 97 1.08 -16.70 -1.51
CA GLU A 97 1.44 -16.86 -2.91
C GLU A 97 2.82 -16.29 -3.25
N LEU A 98 3.25 -15.27 -2.52
CA LEU A 98 4.54 -14.60 -2.68
C LEU A 98 5.51 -14.90 -1.53
N ALA A 99 5.10 -15.73 -0.56
CA ALA A 99 5.82 -15.97 0.69
C ALA A 99 6.15 -14.66 1.44
N LEU A 100 5.26 -13.68 1.39
CA LEU A 100 5.41 -12.38 2.03
C LEU A 100 4.51 -12.27 3.27
N ALA A 101 5.00 -11.52 4.25
CA ALA A 101 4.21 -11.09 5.38
C ALA A 101 4.54 -9.62 5.70
N PHE A 102 3.52 -8.89 6.16
CA PHE A 102 3.63 -7.50 6.60
C PHE A 102 2.92 -7.32 7.92
N SER A 103 3.38 -6.35 8.70
CA SER A 103 2.63 -5.81 9.83
C SER A 103 2.07 -4.44 9.43
N ALA A 104 0.86 -4.15 9.92
CA ALA A 104 0.28 -2.83 9.82
C ALA A 104 0.92 -1.92 10.88
N LEU A 105 1.31 -0.72 10.48
CA LEU A 105 1.81 0.34 11.35
C LEU A 105 0.93 1.57 11.17
N ASP A 106 0.23 2.01 12.22
CA ASP A 106 -0.59 3.23 12.16
C ASP A 106 0.30 4.46 12.03
N ILE A 107 0.10 5.21 10.95
CA ILE A 107 0.82 6.45 10.63
C ILE A 107 -0.15 7.57 10.26
N PRO A 108 -1.08 7.93 11.18
CA PRO A 108 -2.09 8.94 10.91
C PRO A 108 -1.47 10.31 10.69
N ALA A 109 -2.14 11.13 9.94
CA ALA A 109 -2.06 12.58 9.75
C ALA A 109 -2.43 12.99 8.32
N HIS A 110 -1.93 12.31 7.29
CA HIS A 110 -2.39 12.53 5.92
C HIS A 110 -3.87 12.18 5.81
N THR A 111 -4.27 10.97 6.21
CA THR A 111 -5.63 10.63 6.61
C THR A 111 -5.66 10.20 8.08
N ALA A 112 -6.84 10.13 8.68
CA ALA A 112 -7.01 9.81 10.09
C ALA A 112 -6.64 8.36 10.43
N GLY A 113 -6.84 7.44 9.50
CA GLY A 113 -6.60 6.02 9.68
C GLY A 113 -5.49 5.45 8.80
N HIS A 114 -4.62 6.29 8.24
CA HIS A 114 -3.52 5.87 7.36
C HIS A 114 -2.61 4.83 8.01
N ILE A 115 -2.30 3.74 7.29
CA ILE A 115 -1.35 2.71 7.73
C ILE A 115 -0.18 2.56 6.76
N ALA A 116 0.96 2.08 7.26
CA ALA A 116 2.01 1.49 6.44
C ALA A 116 1.97 -0.03 6.51
N PHE A 117 2.37 -0.69 5.43
CA PHE A 117 2.69 -2.12 5.41
C PHE A 117 4.19 -2.30 5.56
N VAL A 118 4.63 -2.86 6.68
CA VAL A 118 6.05 -2.95 7.02
C VAL A 118 6.50 -4.40 7.23
N ASN A 119 7.71 -4.69 6.77
CA ASN A 119 8.49 -5.86 7.17
C ASN A 119 9.98 -5.45 7.31
N PRO A 120 10.89 -6.33 7.72
CA PRO A 120 12.29 -5.95 7.92
C PRO A 120 13.02 -5.42 6.67
N GLU A 121 12.52 -5.74 5.47
CA GLU A 121 13.18 -5.42 4.20
C GLU A 121 12.56 -4.20 3.52
N ILE A 122 11.23 -4.00 3.65
CA ILE A 122 10.50 -2.97 2.93
C ILE A 122 9.34 -2.40 3.74
N ALA A 123 9.05 -1.10 3.53
CA ALA A 123 7.90 -0.39 4.05
C ALA A 123 7.18 0.35 2.91
N PHE A 124 5.89 0.07 2.73
CA PHE A 124 4.99 0.84 1.88
C PHE A 124 4.25 1.84 2.75
N VAL A 125 4.55 3.11 2.59
CA VAL A 125 4.18 4.18 3.53
C VAL A 125 3.13 5.16 2.97
N GLY A 126 2.63 4.88 1.77
CA GLY A 126 1.65 5.73 1.08
C GLY A 126 2.06 7.20 1.09
N ASP A 127 1.14 8.07 1.47
CA ASP A 127 1.30 9.52 1.46
C ASP A 127 1.84 10.10 2.79
N THR A 128 2.55 9.30 3.59
CA THR A 128 3.19 9.82 4.81
C THR A 128 4.60 10.30 4.55
N LEU A 129 5.43 9.54 3.80
CA LEU A 129 6.82 9.89 3.53
C LEU A 129 7.12 9.78 2.04
N PHE A 130 7.76 10.82 1.48
CA PHE A 130 8.25 10.88 0.10
C PHE A 130 9.77 11.06 0.07
N ALA A 131 10.37 10.90 -1.12
CA ALA A 131 11.82 11.03 -1.32
C ALA A 131 12.39 12.38 -0.82
N VAL A 132 11.58 13.45 -0.85
CA VAL A 132 12.00 14.80 -0.45
C VAL A 132 10.86 15.50 0.31
N GLY A 133 10.38 14.89 1.39
CA GLY A 133 9.35 15.50 2.22
C GLY A 133 8.33 14.52 2.74
N CYS A 134 7.23 15.04 3.22
CA CYS A 134 6.10 14.27 3.73
C CYS A 134 4.78 14.71 3.07
N GLY A 135 3.76 13.87 3.19
CA GLY A 135 2.42 14.18 2.71
C GLY A 135 1.78 15.38 3.40
N ARG A 136 0.75 15.92 2.77
CA ARG A 136 -0.06 16.98 3.38
C ARG A 136 -0.85 16.42 4.56
N VAL A 137 -1.02 17.24 5.58
CA VAL A 137 -1.86 16.93 6.74
C VAL A 137 -3.29 17.36 6.42
N PHE A 138 -4.15 16.44 5.99
CA PHE A 138 -5.55 16.75 5.69
C PHE A 138 -6.48 16.50 6.87
N GLU A 139 -6.32 15.38 7.56
CA GLU A 139 -7.26 14.93 8.59
C GLU A 139 -6.65 14.87 10.00
N GLY A 140 -5.33 14.97 10.09
CA GLY A 140 -4.61 14.96 11.35
C GLY A 140 -4.00 16.28 11.74
N THR A 141 -2.95 16.23 12.53
CA THR A 141 -2.17 17.36 13.02
C THR A 141 -0.69 17.23 12.66
N PRO A 142 0.08 18.35 12.63
CA PRO A 142 1.54 18.28 12.46
C PRO A 142 2.24 17.43 13.51
N ALA A 143 1.72 17.38 14.75
CA ALA A 143 2.27 16.52 15.80
C ALA A 143 2.09 15.03 15.46
N GLN A 144 0.92 14.63 14.97
CA GLN A 144 0.68 13.26 14.51
C GLN A 144 1.57 12.91 13.33
N MET A 145 1.78 13.81 12.36
CA MET A 145 2.71 13.57 11.25
C MET A 145 4.14 13.37 11.76
N LEU A 146 4.59 14.16 12.73
CA LEU A 146 5.91 14.00 13.33
C LEU A 146 6.04 12.65 14.04
N ASP A 147 5.02 12.23 14.78
CA ASP A 147 4.99 10.93 15.46
C ASP A 147 5.02 9.78 14.43
N SER A 148 4.25 9.89 13.37
CA SER A 148 4.22 8.92 12.26
C SER A 148 5.58 8.80 11.57
N LEU A 149 6.22 9.93 11.25
CA LEU A 149 7.57 9.96 10.68
C LEU A 149 8.62 9.38 11.66
N THR A 150 8.44 9.61 12.97
CA THR A 150 9.32 9.05 14.00
C THR A 150 9.20 7.53 14.09
N LYS A 151 7.98 6.98 13.96
CA LYS A 151 7.77 5.53 13.85
C LYS A 151 8.49 4.94 12.64
N LEU A 152 8.37 5.59 11.46
CA LEU A 152 9.06 5.15 10.24
C LEU A 152 10.59 5.22 10.39
N ALA A 153 11.11 6.29 11.02
CA ALA A 153 12.55 6.45 11.27
C ALA A 153 13.11 5.42 12.27
N ALA A 154 12.26 4.76 13.05
CA ALA A 154 12.64 3.69 13.99
C ALA A 154 12.70 2.29 13.33
N LEU A 155 12.30 2.16 12.06
CA LEU A 155 12.44 0.91 11.31
C LEU A 155 13.93 0.56 11.15
N PRO A 156 14.27 -0.73 10.91
CA PRO A 156 15.65 -1.13 10.66
C PRO A 156 16.30 -0.29 9.56
N GLU A 157 17.57 0.09 9.72
CA GLU A 157 18.31 0.96 8.79
C GLU A 157 18.34 0.41 7.34
N ALA A 158 18.26 -0.91 7.19
CA ALA A 158 18.23 -1.58 5.89
C ALA A 158 16.85 -1.64 5.23
N THR A 159 15.79 -1.21 5.93
CA THR A 159 14.43 -1.22 5.38
C THR A 159 14.33 -0.21 4.23
N GLN A 160 13.94 -0.66 3.05
CA GLN A 160 13.64 0.22 1.91
C GLN A 160 12.24 0.85 2.10
N VAL A 161 12.15 2.14 1.85
CA VAL A 161 10.91 2.91 1.96
C VAL A 161 10.55 3.51 0.62
#